data_1de61eaa84ce2317eb86c3d245f97f65
#
_entry.id   1de61eaa84ce2317eb86c3d245f97f65
#
_cell.length_a   1.000
_cell.length_b   1.000
_cell.length_c   1.000
_cell.angle_alpha   90.00
_cell.angle_beta   90.00
_cell.angle_gamma   90.00
#
_symmetry.space_group_name_H-M   'P 1'
#
loop_
_entity.id
_entity.type
_entity.pdbx_description
1 polymer ?
#
loop_
_entity_poly.entity_id
_entity_poly.type
_entity_poly.pdbx_seq_one_letter_code
_entity_poly.pdbx_strand_id
1 'polypeptide(L)'
;LGDVYKRQVFLLYHIQKKRSVRKIKHGKNPSVPKQKKGGNFMRISKQRKKTTLAQQGRYLLICLLSMMLLFLAGSMIILNRTQRQVYEQLEEISKLYTDELDNRFFRISRNLFSTVMDSSNPDSDFWKYMDLMEKDQYEEYVITQLRKKYVSAAWDFGTDYNVFLYTKKDESLYQLSISSDGFYAIDPYLQEALKRQINSLSQQTYAVKKKWTVMQQGDEVYMLKVAQNQGVGLGCYVNLKTILEPFSKLSLGKSGYVSLVDQNGKSIGTLTEKGIVTDNSKINTDNYTFRQELSQAPFEIRIKISWTGVLNLMTGSVFALLGVAFLMVIAGSVLLFLSLIHI
;
A
#
# COMPACT_ATOMS: atom_id res chain seq x y z
N LEU A 1 -0.78 8.96 -13.26
CA LEU A 1 0.14 8.40 -12.23
C LEU A 1 1.46 9.18 -12.13
N GLY A 2 2.01 9.69 -13.25
CA GLY A 2 3.27 10.47 -13.25
C GLY A 2 3.21 11.81 -12.50
N ASP A 3 2.06 12.46 -12.46
CA ASP A 3 1.91 13.77 -11.81
C ASP A 3 1.74 13.72 -10.29
N VAL A 4 1.20 12.65 -9.76
CA VAL A 4 1.08 12.45 -8.30
C VAL A 4 2.46 12.21 -7.68
N TYR A 5 3.31 11.45 -8.37
CA TYR A 5 4.69 11.19 -7.92
C TYR A 5 5.55 12.47 -7.92
N LYS A 6 5.40 13.32 -8.93
CA LYS A 6 6.11 14.62 -9.00
C LYS A 6 5.68 15.57 -7.87
N ARG A 7 4.39 15.59 -7.50
CA ARG A 7 3.89 16.43 -6.39
C ARG A 7 4.39 15.96 -5.03
N GLN A 8 4.50 14.65 -4.80
CA GLN A 8 5.03 14.10 -3.54
C GLN A 8 6.52 14.40 -3.35
N VAL A 9 7.33 14.26 -4.40
CA VAL A 9 8.76 14.60 -4.37
C VAL A 9 8.97 16.10 -4.12
N PHE A 10 8.12 16.95 -4.71
CA PHE A 10 8.19 18.40 -4.53
C PHE A 10 7.80 18.84 -3.10
N LEU A 11 6.84 18.18 -2.48
CA LEU A 11 6.43 18.43 -1.09
C LEU A 11 7.51 18.03 -0.09
N LEU A 12 8.16 16.90 -0.28
CA LEU A 12 9.28 16.43 0.55
C LEU A 12 10.48 17.39 0.47
N TYR A 13 10.79 17.89 -0.71
CA TYR A 13 11.88 18.88 -0.89
C TYR A 13 11.60 20.21 -0.17
N HIS A 14 10.35 20.67 -0.17
CA HIS A 14 9.94 21.92 0.53
C HIS A 14 9.93 21.78 2.05
N ILE A 15 9.58 20.62 2.59
CA ILE A 15 9.60 20.36 4.04
C ILE A 15 11.04 20.30 4.56
N GLN A 16 11.94 19.67 3.82
CA GLN A 16 13.37 19.62 4.17
C GLN A 16 14.02 21.01 4.14
N LYS A 17 13.69 21.85 3.15
CA LYS A 17 14.19 23.23 3.03
C LYS A 17 13.70 24.13 4.17
N LYS A 18 12.47 23.97 4.66
CA LYS A 18 11.93 24.74 5.82
C LYS A 18 12.59 24.36 7.14
N ARG A 19 13.07 23.14 7.33
CA ARG A 19 13.78 22.71 8.55
C ARG A 19 15.20 23.22 8.64
N SER A 20 15.92 23.38 7.52
CA SER A 20 17.29 23.90 7.52
C SER A 20 17.37 25.41 7.80
N VAL A 21 16.35 26.19 7.42
CA VAL A 21 16.33 27.65 7.62
C VAL A 21 16.00 28.04 9.09
N ARG A 22 15.39 27.17 9.89
CA ARG A 22 15.06 27.48 11.30
C ARG A 22 16.22 27.29 12.29
N LYS A 23 17.35 26.68 11.89
CA LYS A 23 18.51 26.46 12.78
C LYS A 23 19.53 27.58 12.83
N ILE A 24 19.38 28.69 12.06
CA ILE A 24 20.41 29.74 11.96
C ILE A 24 20.07 31.02 12.74
N LYS A 25 19.04 31.05 13.56
CA LYS A 25 18.63 32.28 14.30
C LYS A 25 18.67 32.18 15.82
N HIS A 26 19.68 31.61 16.43
CA HIS A 26 19.97 31.87 17.87
C HIS A 26 21.44 31.60 18.14
N GLY A 27 22.30 32.56 17.82
CA GLY A 27 23.66 32.66 18.29
C GLY A 27 23.84 34.02 18.97
N LYS A 28 23.79 34.05 20.28
CA LYS A 28 24.16 35.21 21.09
C LYS A 28 25.67 35.31 21.18
N ASN A 29 26.22 36.52 20.92
CA ASN A 29 27.61 36.88 21.14
C ASN A 29 28.00 36.80 22.63
N PRO A 30 29.14 36.21 22.95
CA PRO A 30 29.77 36.47 24.26
C PRO A 30 30.85 37.53 24.14
N SER A 31 30.80 38.43 25.10
CA SER A 31 31.68 39.56 25.40
C SER A 31 33.14 39.16 25.63
N VAL A 32 34.03 39.99 25.13
CA VAL A 32 35.50 39.96 25.29
C VAL A 32 35.88 40.37 26.73
N PRO A 33 36.75 39.63 27.46
CA PRO A 33 37.39 40.11 28.66
C PRO A 33 38.81 40.66 28.39
N LYS A 34 39.09 41.79 28.99
CA LYS A 34 40.32 42.57 28.95
C LYS A 34 41.54 41.81 29.54
N GLN A 35 42.65 41.88 28.82
CA GLN A 35 44.00 41.50 29.28
C GLN A 35 44.43 42.23 30.56
N LYS A 36 44.95 41.48 31.54
CA LYS A 36 45.88 41.97 32.57
C LYS A 36 47.26 41.39 32.32
N LYS A 37 48.25 42.27 32.09
CA LYS A 37 49.69 41.97 32.10
C LYS A 37 50.14 41.61 33.48
N GLY A 38 50.95 40.55 33.58
CA GLY A 38 51.70 40.22 34.79
C GLY A 38 52.62 39.05 34.50
N GLY A 39 53.88 39.29 34.35
CA GLY A 39 54.88 38.34 33.95
C GLY A 39 55.23 37.31 35.04
N ASN A 40 55.57 36.09 34.58
CA ASN A 40 56.60 35.24 35.18
C ASN A 40 56.97 34.20 34.14
N PHE A 41 58.15 34.42 33.53
CA PHE A 41 58.79 33.46 32.65
C PHE A 41 59.28 32.27 33.45
N MET A 42 58.43 31.25 33.65
CA MET A 42 58.90 29.95 34.13
C MET A 42 59.28 29.16 32.89
N ARG A 43 60.57 29.02 32.69
CA ARG A 43 61.25 28.18 31.70
C ARG A 43 60.89 26.71 32.01
N ILE A 44 59.77 26.21 31.50
CA ILE A 44 59.49 24.79 31.53
C ILE A 44 60.36 24.16 30.41
N SER A 45 61.44 23.50 30.80
CA SER A 45 62.24 22.66 29.93
C SER A 45 61.31 21.54 29.44
N LYS A 46 60.81 21.63 28.22
CA LYS A 46 60.13 20.53 27.52
C LYS A 46 61.14 19.42 27.28
N GLN A 47 61.27 18.49 28.21
CA GLN A 47 61.80 17.17 27.90
C GLN A 47 60.84 16.51 26.93
N ARG A 48 61.07 16.66 25.60
CA ARG A 48 60.46 15.81 24.59
C ARG A 48 60.90 14.38 24.87
N LYS A 49 60.05 13.61 25.58
CA LYS A 49 60.15 12.16 25.58
C LYS A 49 60.06 11.72 24.12
N LYS A 50 61.14 11.21 23.57
CA LYS A 50 61.16 10.53 22.27
C LYS A 50 60.21 9.33 22.42
N THR A 51 58.95 9.47 21.99
CA THR A 51 58.02 8.35 21.90
C THR A 51 58.61 7.39 20.90
N THR A 52 58.83 6.12 21.32
CA THR A 52 59.34 5.10 20.41
C THR A 52 58.37 4.88 19.28
N LEU A 53 58.89 4.60 18.08
CA LEU A 53 58.13 4.33 16.86
C LEU A 53 56.91 3.41 17.10
N ALA A 54 57.12 2.37 17.92
CA ALA A 54 56.10 1.42 18.32
C ALA A 54 54.95 2.04 19.13
N GLN A 55 55.22 3.09 19.93
CA GLN A 55 54.15 3.80 20.67
C GLN A 55 53.29 4.67 19.76
N GLN A 56 53.89 5.34 18.76
CA GLN A 56 53.13 6.12 17.78
C GLN A 56 52.23 5.23 16.93
N GLY A 57 52.72 4.08 16.46
CA GLY A 57 51.94 3.08 15.74
C GLY A 57 50.75 2.54 16.54
N ARG A 58 50.95 2.28 17.86
CA ARG A 58 49.86 1.85 18.75
C ARG A 58 48.79 2.92 18.93
N TYR A 59 49.12 4.19 19.10
CA TYR A 59 48.16 5.29 19.22
C TYR A 59 47.36 5.46 17.92
N LEU A 60 47.99 5.37 16.76
CA LEU A 60 47.35 5.46 15.46
C LEU A 60 46.36 4.30 15.23
N LEU A 61 46.76 3.08 15.61
CA LEU A 61 45.91 1.89 15.53
C LEU A 61 44.69 1.99 16.45
N ILE A 62 44.88 2.47 17.71
CA ILE A 62 43.78 2.70 18.66
C ILE A 62 42.82 3.77 18.12
N CYS A 63 43.32 4.85 17.54
CA CYS A 63 42.51 5.91 16.94
C CYS A 63 41.68 5.38 15.75
N LEU A 64 42.28 4.58 14.89
CA LEU A 64 41.65 3.96 13.74
C LEU A 64 40.54 2.96 14.15
N LEU A 65 40.84 2.15 15.18
CA LEU A 65 39.88 1.19 15.75
C LEU A 65 38.69 1.91 16.43
N SER A 66 38.94 2.99 17.17
CA SER A 66 37.88 3.79 17.80
C SER A 66 36.98 4.47 16.75
N MET A 67 37.55 4.99 15.65
CA MET A 67 36.83 5.58 14.55
C MET A 67 35.96 4.54 13.81
N MET A 68 36.49 3.31 13.63
CA MET A 68 35.71 2.21 13.04
C MET A 68 34.53 1.79 13.92
N LEU A 69 34.75 1.71 15.24
CA LEU A 69 33.67 1.41 16.20
C LEU A 69 32.55 2.49 16.18
N LEU A 70 32.93 3.77 16.17
CA LEU A 70 31.99 4.87 16.06
C LEU A 70 31.21 4.82 14.74
N PHE A 71 31.88 4.48 13.63
CA PHE A 71 31.22 4.32 12.34
C PHE A 71 30.23 3.15 12.35
N LEU A 72 30.60 1.98 12.91
CA LEU A 72 29.71 0.84 13.03
C LEU A 72 28.47 1.17 13.88
N ALA A 73 28.66 1.82 15.02
CA ALA A 73 27.56 2.26 15.87
C ALA A 73 26.63 3.26 15.15
N GLY A 74 27.20 4.25 14.47
CA GLY A 74 26.44 5.21 13.67
C GLY A 74 25.69 4.56 12.52
N SER A 75 26.32 3.61 11.81
CA SER A 75 25.71 2.85 10.74
C SER A 75 24.53 2.02 11.22
N MET A 76 24.64 1.38 12.37
CA MET A 76 23.57 0.60 12.98
C MET A 76 22.35 1.47 13.33
N ILE A 77 22.59 2.67 13.86
CA ILE A 77 21.52 3.64 14.17
C ILE A 77 20.82 4.11 12.89
N ILE A 78 21.60 4.41 11.84
CA ILE A 78 21.04 4.84 10.55
C ILE A 78 20.20 3.71 9.93
N LEU A 79 20.71 2.49 9.88
CA LEU A 79 19.99 1.34 9.33
C LEU A 79 18.69 1.08 10.08
N ASN A 80 18.69 1.11 11.41
CA ASN A 80 17.48 0.93 12.21
C ASN A 80 16.45 2.03 11.96
N ARG A 81 16.89 3.28 11.83
CA ARG A 81 15.99 4.40 11.49
C ARG A 81 15.42 4.25 10.08
N THR A 82 16.25 3.91 9.11
CA THR A 82 15.82 3.70 7.73
C THR A 82 14.84 2.54 7.63
N GLN A 83 15.12 1.44 8.31
CA GLN A 83 14.22 0.29 8.37
C GLN A 83 12.86 0.69 8.94
N ARG A 84 12.83 1.41 10.05
CA ARG A 84 11.58 1.90 10.64
C ARG A 84 10.81 2.81 9.70
N GLN A 85 11.48 3.74 9.03
CA GLN A 85 10.86 4.62 8.03
C GLN A 85 10.26 3.84 6.85
N VAL A 86 10.94 2.78 6.40
CA VAL A 86 10.43 1.91 5.33
C VAL A 86 9.15 1.20 5.77
N TYR A 87 9.12 0.65 6.99
CA TYR A 87 7.91 0.02 7.53
C TYR A 87 6.75 1.02 7.66
N GLU A 88 6.99 2.21 8.23
CA GLU A 88 5.99 3.27 8.35
C GLU A 88 5.43 3.69 6.97
N GLN A 89 6.28 3.85 5.96
CA GLN A 89 5.86 4.17 4.59
C GLN A 89 5.03 3.04 3.95
N LEU A 90 5.43 1.78 4.13
CA LEU A 90 4.68 0.65 3.59
C LEU A 90 3.32 0.49 4.27
N GLU A 91 3.24 0.76 5.57
CA GLU A 91 1.97 0.78 6.31
C GLU A 91 1.05 1.89 5.78
N GLU A 92 1.55 3.12 5.60
CA GLU A 92 0.80 4.24 5.06
C GLU A 92 0.28 3.96 3.63
N ILE A 93 1.13 3.39 2.76
CA ILE A 93 0.73 3.03 1.39
C ILE A 93 -0.32 1.90 1.42
N SER A 94 -0.12 0.91 2.27
CA SER A 94 -1.08 -0.20 2.44
C SER A 94 -2.43 0.30 2.90
N LYS A 95 -2.43 1.22 3.87
CA LYS A 95 -3.64 1.88 4.36
C LYS A 95 -4.32 2.69 3.25
N LEU A 96 -3.55 3.45 2.47
CA LEU A 96 -4.09 4.23 1.35
C LEU A 96 -4.82 3.32 0.33
N TYR A 97 -4.23 2.18 -0.03
CA TYR A 97 -4.88 1.25 -0.95
C TYR A 97 -6.14 0.60 -0.35
N THR A 98 -6.11 0.30 0.94
CA THR A 98 -7.27 -0.26 1.65
C THR A 98 -8.40 0.77 1.78
N ASP A 99 -8.09 2.00 2.13
CA ASP A 99 -9.04 3.10 2.23
C ASP A 99 -9.66 3.43 0.85
N GLU A 100 -8.87 3.41 -0.22
CA GLU A 100 -9.37 3.60 -1.59
C GLU A 100 -10.33 2.47 -2.00
N LEU A 101 -9.99 1.22 -1.68
CA LEU A 101 -10.84 0.06 -1.93
C LEU A 101 -12.16 0.17 -1.15
N ASP A 102 -12.10 0.49 0.14
CA ASP A 102 -13.28 0.62 1.00
C ASP A 102 -14.20 1.76 0.55
N ASN A 103 -13.62 2.91 0.17
CA ASN A 103 -14.34 4.04 -0.42
C ASN A 103 -15.02 3.65 -1.74
N ARG A 104 -14.37 2.84 -2.58
CA ARG A 104 -14.94 2.35 -3.83
C ARG A 104 -16.11 1.42 -3.56
N PHE A 105 -15.96 0.48 -2.64
CA PHE A 105 -17.04 -0.40 -2.19
C PHE A 105 -18.23 0.38 -1.63
N PHE A 106 -17.96 1.43 -0.86
CA PHE A 106 -19.00 2.32 -0.34
C PHE A 106 -19.77 3.05 -1.46
N ARG A 107 -19.05 3.66 -2.42
CA ARG A 107 -19.68 4.38 -3.54
C ARG A 107 -20.56 3.48 -4.39
N ILE A 108 -20.06 2.29 -4.73
CA ILE A 108 -20.81 1.29 -5.48
C ILE A 108 -22.05 0.85 -4.68
N SER A 109 -21.87 0.45 -3.43
CA SER A 109 -22.98 0.01 -2.56
C SER A 109 -24.07 1.08 -2.43
N ARG A 110 -23.68 2.34 -2.26
CA ARG A 110 -24.58 3.47 -2.16
C ARG A 110 -25.36 3.69 -3.46
N ASN A 111 -24.68 3.64 -4.60
CA ASN A 111 -25.29 3.81 -5.90
C ASN A 111 -26.33 2.70 -6.19
N LEU A 112 -25.95 1.43 -6.01
CA LEU A 112 -26.84 0.30 -6.22
C LEU A 112 -28.07 0.40 -5.29
N PHE A 113 -27.83 0.67 -4.01
CA PHE A 113 -28.90 0.76 -3.01
C PHE A 113 -29.82 1.93 -3.29
N SER A 114 -29.33 3.14 -3.53
CA SER A 114 -30.17 4.31 -3.81
C SER A 114 -31.02 4.10 -5.06
N THR A 115 -30.45 3.50 -6.11
CA THR A 115 -31.20 3.24 -7.37
C THR A 115 -32.36 2.27 -7.16
N VAL A 116 -32.13 1.18 -6.43
CA VAL A 116 -33.14 0.11 -6.25
C VAL A 116 -34.15 0.45 -5.17
N MET A 117 -33.78 1.19 -4.13
CA MET A 117 -34.69 1.57 -3.03
C MET A 117 -35.58 2.77 -3.35
N ASP A 118 -35.31 3.49 -4.42
CA ASP A 118 -36.12 4.66 -4.86
C ASP A 118 -37.41 4.26 -5.58
N SER A 119 -37.98 3.10 -5.23
CA SER A 119 -39.19 2.58 -5.86
C SER A 119 -40.47 3.39 -5.57
N SER A 120 -40.45 4.18 -4.51
CA SER A 120 -41.57 5.08 -4.18
C SER A 120 -41.53 6.43 -4.90
N ASN A 121 -40.43 6.74 -5.60
CA ASN A 121 -40.25 7.96 -6.36
C ASN A 121 -40.85 7.80 -7.78
N PRO A 122 -41.96 8.45 -8.12
CA PRO A 122 -42.57 8.34 -9.45
C PRO A 122 -41.70 8.91 -10.57
N ASP A 123 -40.69 9.72 -10.22
CA ASP A 123 -39.75 10.30 -11.18
C ASP A 123 -38.48 9.44 -11.36
N SER A 124 -38.34 8.31 -10.65
CA SER A 124 -37.23 7.41 -10.79
C SER A 124 -37.20 6.78 -12.18
N ASP A 125 -36.24 7.16 -13.00
CA ASP A 125 -36.06 6.59 -14.34
C ASP A 125 -35.82 5.08 -14.29
N PHE A 126 -35.12 4.59 -13.25
CA PHE A 126 -34.85 3.17 -13.10
C PHE A 126 -36.15 2.37 -13.00
N TRP A 127 -37.11 2.81 -12.15
CA TRP A 127 -38.38 2.11 -11.97
C TRP A 127 -39.30 2.28 -13.15
N LYS A 128 -39.29 3.43 -13.84
CA LYS A 128 -39.99 3.60 -15.13
C LYS A 128 -39.51 2.59 -16.18
N TYR A 129 -38.19 2.34 -16.21
CA TYR A 129 -37.64 1.31 -17.09
C TYR A 129 -38.04 -0.11 -16.65
N MET A 130 -38.12 -0.40 -15.36
CA MET A 130 -38.58 -1.71 -14.89
C MET A 130 -40.05 -1.96 -15.24
N ASP A 131 -40.95 -0.96 -15.10
CA ASP A 131 -42.34 -1.03 -15.53
C ASP A 131 -42.48 -1.26 -17.05
N LEU A 132 -41.60 -0.66 -17.83
CA LEU A 132 -41.60 -0.89 -19.30
C LEU A 132 -41.09 -2.30 -19.62
N MET A 133 -40.12 -2.81 -18.88
CA MET A 133 -39.54 -4.15 -19.07
C MET A 133 -40.56 -5.26 -18.78
N GLU A 134 -41.51 -5.04 -17.86
CA GLU A 134 -42.61 -5.99 -17.61
C GLU A 134 -43.51 -6.20 -18.83
N LYS A 135 -43.48 -5.26 -19.79
CA LYS A 135 -44.25 -5.30 -21.06
C LYS A 135 -43.40 -5.90 -22.17
N ASP A 136 -42.86 -7.05 -22.06
CA ASP A 136 -41.98 -7.86 -22.93
C ASP A 136 -41.46 -7.21 -24.25
N GLN A 137 -42.23 -6.28 -24.85
CA GLN A 137 -41.86 -5.59 -26.10
C GLN A 137 -40.74 -4.56 -25.97
N TYR A 138 -40.38 -4.16 -24.73
CA TYR A 138 -39.44 -3.08 -24.46
C TYR A 138 -38.14 -3.55 -23.78
N GLU A 139 -37.95 -4.85 -23.58
CA GLU A 139 -36.80 -5.39 -22.85
C GLU A 139 -35.48 -4.91 -23.44
N GLU A 140 -35.25 -5.10 -24.73
CA GLU A 140 -34.00 -4.69 -25.38
C GLU A 140 -33.75 -3.19 -25.32
N TYR A 141 -34.83 -2.39 -25.48
CA TYR A 141 -34.75 -0.94 -25.32
C TYR A 141 -34.34 -0.55 -23.91
N VAL A 142 -34.96 -1.12 -22.89
CA VAL A 142 -34.68 -0.84 -21.49
C VAL A 142 -33.23 -1.21 -21.16
N ILE A 143 -32.79 -2.40 -21.53
CA ILE A 143 -31.42 -2.84 -21.30
C ILE A 143 -30.43 -1.90 -21.98
N THR A 144 -30.71 -1.44 -23.19
CA THR A 144 -29.86 -0.48 -23.90
C THR A 144 -29.76 0.87 -23.16
N GLN A 145 -30.87 1.40 -22.62
CA GLN A 145 -30.85 2.65 -21.84
C GLN A 145 -30.08 2.50 -20.53
N LEU A 146 -30.30 1.39 -19.82
CA LEU A 146 -29.54 1.09 -18.60
C LEU A 146 -28.05 0.92 -18.90
N ARG A 147 -27.67 0.25 -19.96
CA ARG A 147 -26.26 0.14 -20.40
C ARG A 147 -25.63 1.51 -20.63
N LYS A 148 -26.32 2.44 -21.33
CA LYS A 148 -25.84 3.81 -21.52
C LYS A 148 -25.57 4.52 -20.19
N LYS A 149 -26.48 4.36 -19.21
CA LYS A 149 -26.33 4.94 -17.87
C LYS A 149 -25.11 4.36 -17.13
N TYR A 150 -24.92 3.04 -17.19
CA TYR A 150 -23.86 2.37 -16.44
C TYR A 150 -22.50 2.34 -17.15
N VAL A 151 -22.42 2.63 -18.45
CA VAL A 151 -21.15 2.91 -19.13
C VAL A 151 -20.44 4.10 -18.47
N SER A 152 -21.19 5.19 -18.18
CA SER A 152 -20.59 6.34 -17.47
C SER A 152 -20.23 6.00 -16.02
N ALA A 153 -21.05 5.20 -15.33
CA ALA A 153 -20.77 4.77 -13.95
C ALA A 153 -19.52 3.87 -13.86
N ALA A 154 -19.20 3.10 -14.90
CA ALA A 154 -17.99 2.29 -14.95
C ALA A 154 -16.70 3.14 -14.83
N TRP A 155 -16.71 4.39 -15.32
CA TRP A 155 -15.57 5.31 -15.14
C TRP A 155 -15.40 5.72 -13.68
N ASP A 156 -16.48 5.82 -12.91
CA ASP A 156 -16.43 6.18 -11.49
C ASP A 156 -16.06 5.00 -10.59
N PHE A 157 -16.43 3.77 -11.00
CA PHE A 157 -16.20 2.55 -10.22
C PHE A 157 -14.88 1.86 -10.59
N GLY A 158 -14.40 2.01 -11.81
CA GLY A 158 -13.33 1.26 -12.44
C GLY A 158 -13.86 0.27 -13.46
N THR A 159 -13.15 0.10 -14.56
CA THR A 159 -13.54 -0.72 -15.72
C THR A 159 -13.73 -2.20 -15.41
N ASP A 160 -13.13 -2.70 -14.34
CA ASP A 160 -13.17 -4.12 -13.93
C ASP A 160 -14.31 -4.43 -12.96
N TYR A 161 -15.13 -3.41 -12.60
CA TYR A 161 -16.31 -3.56 -11.77
C TYR A 161 -17.54 -3.75 -12.65
N ASN A 162 -18.05 -4.96 -12.65
CA ASN A 162 -19.10 -5.37 -13.56
C ASN A 162 -20.47 -5.19 -12.93
N VAL A 163 -21.28 -4.28 -13.50
CA VAL A 163 -22.64 -4.00 -13.03
C VAL A 163 -23.62 -4.87 -13.83
N PHE A 164 -24.61 -5.45 -13.15
CA PHE A 164 -25.64 -6.29 -13.74
C PHE A 164 -27.01 -6.00 -13.15
N LEU A 165 -28.03 -6.28 -13.94
CA LEU A 165 -29.44 -6.32 -13.54
C LEU A 165 -29.89 -7.78 -13.42
N TYR A 166 -30.64 -8.10 -12.36
CA TYR A 166 -31.29 -9.37 -12.15
C TYR A 166 -32.80 -9.17 -12.01
N THR A 167 -33.61 -9.96 -12.73
CA THR A 167 -35.06 -10.00 -12.61
C THR A 167 -35.47 -11.37 -12.10
N LYS A 168 -36.21 -11.39 -10.99
CA LYS A 168 -36.68 -12.63 -10.36
C LYS A 168 -37.78 -13.32 -11.20
N LYS A 169 -38.58 -12.56 -11.93
CA LYS A 169 -39.72 -13.06 -12.74
C LYS A 169 -39.24 -14.12 -13.73
N ASP A 170 -38.18 -13.81 -14.48
CA ASP A 170 -37.68 -14.68 -15.57
C ASP A 170 -36.30 -15.31 -15.19
N GLU A 171 -35.85 -15.09 -13.98
CA GLU A 171 -34.47 -15.45 -13.52
C GLU A 171 -33.39 -14.96 -14.49
N SER A 172 -33.65 -13.84 -15.16
CA SER A 172 -32.76 -13.29 -16.17
C SER A 172 -31.71 -12.38 -15.54
N LEU A 173 -30.50 -12.42 -16.10
CA LEU A 173 -29.37 -11.62 -15.66
C LEU A 173 -28.74 -10.90 -16.87
N TYR A 174 -28.70 -9.57 -16.82
CA TYR A 174 -28.24 -8.72 -17.90
C TYR A 174 -27.00 -7.93 -17.46
N GLN A 175 -25.91 -8.07 -18.18
CA GLN A 175 -24.71 -7.25 -17.98
C GLN A 175 -25.00 -5.82 -18.44
N LEU A 176 -24.79 -4.84 -17.56
CA LEU A 176 -25.00 -3.42 -17.84
C LEU A 176 -23.70 -2.67 -18.14
N SER A 177 -22.60 -3.06 -17.51
CA SER A 177 -21.27 -2.51 -17.80
C SER A 177 -20.57 -3.31 -18.90
N ILE A 178 -19.64 -2.68 -19.61
CA ILE A 178 -18.74 -3.36 -20.53
C ILE A 178 -17.71 -4.13 -19.67
N SER A 179 -17.53 -5.42 -19.94
CA SER A 179 -16.48 -6.20 -19.31
C SER A 179 -15.10 -5.79 -19.85
N SER A 180 -14.04 -6.23 -19.16
CA SER A 180 -12.65 -6.03 -19.62
C SER A 180 -12.40 -6.52 -21.04
N ASP A 181 -13.19 -7.50 -21.51
CA ASP A 181 -13.13 -8.07 -22.87
C ASP A 181 -13.89 -7.24 -23.92
N GLY A 182 -14.50 -6.12 -23.52
CA GLY A 182 -15.22 -5.22 -24.41
C GLY A 182 -16.66 -5.64 -24.76
N PHE A 183 -17.20 -6.67 -24.10
CA PHE A 183 -18.54 -7.20 -24.37
C PHE A 183 -19.49 -7.00 -23.20
N TYR A 184 -20.80 -6.99 -23.50
CA TYR A 184 -21.90 -7.03 -22.51
C TYR A 184 -22.33 -8.49 -22.24
N ALA A 185 -21.39 -9.40 -22.15
CA ALA A 185 -21.67 -10.82 -21.94
C ALA A 185 -21.04 -11.30 -20.62
N ILE A 186 -21.79 -12.08 -19.88
CA ILE A 186 -21.30 -12.79 -18.71
C ILE A 186 -21.06 -14.24 -19.14
N ASP A 187 -19.92 -14.81 -18.73
CA ASP A 187 -19.67 -16.23 -18.94
C ASP A 187 -20.84 -17.05 -18.37
N PRO A 188 -21.36 -18.04 -19.12
CA PRO A 188 -22.55 -18.82 -18.70
C PRO A 188 -22.38 -19.49 -17.33
N TYR A 189 -21.18 -19.98 -16.99
CA TYR A 189 -20.92 -20.61 -15.69
C TYR A 189 -20.91 -19.57 -14.57
N LEU A 190 -20.36 -18.39 -14.84
CA LEU A 190 -20.39 -17.27 -13.89
C LEU A 190 -21.82 -16.76 -13.71
N GLN A 191 -22.62 -16.68 -14.78
CA GLN A 191 -24.03 -16.29 -14.74
C GLN A 191 -24.84 -17.21 -13.79
N GLU A 192 -24.69 -18.51 -13.92
CA GLU A 192 -25.35 -19.48 -13.07
C GLU A 192 -24.87 -19.41 -11.62
N ALA A 193 -23.58 -19.17 -11.38
CA ALA A 193 -23.05 -18.94 -10.03
C ALA A 193 -23.63 -17.66 -9.40
N LEU A 194 -23.73 -16.58 -10.17
CA LEU A 194 -24.35 -15.32 -9.73
C LEU A 194 -25.81 -15.51 -9.35
N LYS A 195 -26.61 -16.18 -10.19
CA LYS A 195 -28.02 -16.49 -9.92
C LYS A 195 -28.20 -17.27 -8.61
N ARG A 196 -27.41 -18.34 -8.42
CA ARG A 196 -27.43 -19.13 -7.18
C ARG A 196 -27.08 -18.27 -5.97
N GLN A 197 -26.06 -17.45 -6.06
CA GLN A 197 -25.65 -16.57 -4.96
C GLN A 197 -26.69 -15.49 -4.65
N ILE A 198 -27.30 -14.89 -5.66
CA ILE A 198 -28.36 -13.90 -5.51
C ILE A 198 -29.58 -14.51 -4.80
N ASN A 199 -29.99 -15.71 -5.21
CA ASN A 199 -31.09 -16.44 -4.57
C ASN A 199 -30.79 -16.78 -3.12
N SER A 200 -29.57 -17.22 -2.81
CA SER A 200 -29.09 -17.44 -1.43
C SER A 200 -29.14 -16.16 -0.59
N LEU A 201 -28.66 -15.03 -1.14
CA LEU A 201 -28.70 -13.73 -0.47
C LEU A 201 -30.11 -13.23 -0.20
N SER A 202 -31.09 -13.57 -1.07
CA SER A 202 -32.49 -13.17 -0.90
C SER A 202 -33.12 -13.72 0.38
N GLN A 203 -32.63 -14.88 0.84
CA GLN A 203 -33.11 -15.58 2.05
C GLN A 203 -32.39 -15.12 3.34
N GLN A 204 -31.33 -14.33 3.23
CA GLN A 204 -30.50 -13.90 4.37
C GLN A 204 -31.07 -12.65 5.06
N THR A 205 -30.58 -12.39 6.29
CA THR A 205 -30.96 -11.21 7.07
C THR A 205 -30.48 -9.92 6.42
N TYR A 206 -31.18 -8.82 6.70
CA TYR A 206 -30.84 -7.49 6.16
C TYR A 206 -29.40 -7.04 6.45
N ALA A 207 -28.86 -7.41 7.60
CA ALA A 207 -27.48 -7.08 8.00
C ALA A 207 -26.44 -7.70 7.06
N VAL A 208 -26.65 -8.92 6.59
CA VAL A 208 -25.76 -9.60 5.63
C VAL A 208 -25.91 -9.00 4.25
N LYS A 209 -27.13 -8.67 3.84
CA LYS A 209 -27.41 -8.00 2.54
C LYS A 209 -26.72 -6.66 2.39
N LYS A 210 -26.39 -5.96 3.48
CA LYS A 210 -25.67 -4.67 3.43
C LYS A 210 -24.19 -4.80 3.06
N LYS A 211 -23.58 -5.95 3.24
CA LYS A 211 -22.13 -6.14 3.04
C LYS A 211 -21.81 -6.77 1.69
N TRP A 212 -20.60 -6.59 1.23
CA TRP A 212 -20.06 -7.34 0.12
C TRP A 212 -19.88 -8.80 0.53
N THR A 213 -20.09 -9.72 -0.39
CA THR A 213 -19.96 -11.17 -0.16
C THR A 213 -18.97 -11.76 -1.13
N VAL A 214 -18.43 -12.92 -0.79
CA VAL A 214 -17.54 -13.70 -1.66
C VAL A 214 -18.32 -14.75 -2.41
N MET A 215 -18.00 -14.92 -3.67
CA MET A 215 -18.47 -16.00 -4.53
C MET A 215 -17.26 -16.66 -5.19
N GLN A 216 -17.20 -17.98 -5.11
CA GLN A 216 -16.17 -18.77 -5.80
C GLN A 216 -16.78 -19.46 -7.02
N GLN A 217 -16.11 -19.34 -8.16
CA GLN A 217 -16.46 -20.03 -9.39
C GLN A 217 -15.21 -20.68 -10.00
N GLY A 218 -15.12 -22.00 -9.90
CA GLY A 218 -13.88 -22.71 -10.26
C GLY A 218 -12.70 -22.24 -9.42
N ASP A 219 -11.63 -21.87 -10.09
CA ASP A 219 -10.41 -21.32 -9.45
C ASP A 219 -10.47 -19.80 -9.26
N GLU A 220 -11.52 -19.15 -9.74
CA GLU A 220 -11.69 -17.70 -9.60
C GLU A 220 -12.58 -17.34 -8.42
N VAL A 221 -12.24 -16.22 -7.79
CA VAL A 221 -12.98 -15.67 -6.66
C VAL A 221 -13.44 -14.27 -7.04
N TYR A 222 -14.69 -14.00 -6.74
CA TYR A 222 -15.34 -12.73 -7.01
C TYR A 222 -15.90 -12.14 -5.71
N MET A 223 -15.82 -10.83 -5.61
CA MET A 223 -16.57 -10.05 -4.63
C MET A 223 -17.88 -9.59 -5.27
N LEU A 224 -18.98 -9.79 -4.57
CA LEU A 224 -20.33 -9.53 -5.06
C LEU A 224 -21.08 -8.60 -4.10
N LYS A 225 -21.78 -7.62 -4.67
CA LYS A 225 -22.74 -6.77 -3.97
C LYS A 225 -24.03 -6.73 -4.76
N VAL A 226 -25.17 -6.93 -4.08
CA VAL A 226 -26.51 -6.86 -4.70
C VAL A 226 -27.44 -6.04 -3.81
N ALA A 227 -28.16 -5.12 -4.43
CA ALA A 227 -29.34 -4.46 -3.85
C ALA A 227 -30.59 -5.04 -4.51
N GLN A 228 -31.59 -5.44 -3.72
CA GLN A 228 -32.81 -6.07 -4.22
C GLN A 228 -34.04 -5.37 -3.65
N ASN A 229 -35.04 -5.12 -4.51
CA ASN A 229 -36.35 -4.62 -4.13
C ASN A 229 -37.38 -5.08 -5.16
N GLN A 230 -38.59 -5.46 -4.75
CA GLN A 230 -39.72 -5.79 -5.61
C GLN A 230 -39.40 -6.83 -6.72
N GLY A 231 -38.56 -7.80 -6.45
CA GLY A 231 -38.18 -8.82 -7.45
C GLY A 231 -37.09 -8.39 -8.44
N VAL A 232 -36.61 -7.15 -8.36
CA VAL A 232 -35.51 -6.62 -9.17
C VAL A 232 -34.25 -6.54 -8.32
N GLY A 233 -33.13 -6.97 -8.86
CA GLY A 233 -31.80 -6.88 -8.25
C GLY A 233 -30.84 -6.10 -9.14
N LEU A 234 -30.17 -5.11 -8.59
CA LEU A 234 -29.04 -4.44 -9.21
C LEU A 234 -27.78 -4.81 -8.46
N GLY A 235 -26.79 -5.34 -9.15
CA GLY A 235 -25.60 -5.85 -8.51
C GLY A 235 -24.32 -5.42 -9.20
N CYS A 236 -23.23 -5.62 -8.48
CA CYS A 236 -21.87 -5.44 -8.99
C CYS A 236 -21.00 -6.60 -8.54
N TYR A 237 -20.23 -7.15 -9.46
CA TYR A 237 -19.18 -8.11 -9.12
C TYR A 237 -17.82 -7.66 -9.63
N VAL A 238 -16.77 -8.07 -8.95
CA VAL A 238 -15.38 -7.78 -9.29
C VAL A 238 -14.52 -9.00 -8.97
N ASN A 239 -13.56 -9.31 -9.84
CA ASN A 239 -12.62 -10.39 -9.60
C ASN A 239 -11.65 -10.01 -8.46
N LEU A 240 -11.31 -10.97 -7.61
CA LEU A 240 -10.36 -10.78 -6.52
C LEU A 240 -8.98 -10.31 -7.03
N LYS A 241 -8.60 -10.71 -8.24
CA LYS A 241 -7.35 -10.25 -8.88
C LYS A 241 -7.31 -8.72 -8.99
N THR A 242 -8.39 -8.11 -9.44
CA THR A 242 -8.52 -6.65 -9.55
C THR A 242 -8.40 -5.95 -8.19
N ILE A 243 -8.94 -6.57 -7.15
CA ILE A 243 -8.88 -6.03 -5.78
C ILE A 243 -7.46 -6.06 -5.22
N LEU A 244 -6.72 -7.14 -5.46
CA LEU A 244 -5.37 -7.33 -4.94
C LEU A 244 -4.27 -6.72 -5.83
N GLU A 245 -4.55 -6.42 -7.09
CA GLU A 245 -3.59 -5.88 -8.06
C GLU A 245 -2.86 -4.60 -7.59
N PRO A 246 -3.53 -3.59 -6.96
CA PRO A 246 -2.83 -2.40 -6.47
C PRO A 246 -1.70 -2.72 -5.50
N PHE A 247 -1.87 -3.78 -4.69
CA PHE A 247 -0.88 -4.23 -3.73
C PHE A 247 0.33 -4.93 -4.37
N SER A 248 0.24 -5.35 -5.63
CA SER A 248 1.38 -5.92 -6.38
C SER A 248 2.54 -4.94 -6.55
N LYS A 249 2.24 -3.63 -6.43
CA LYS A 249 3.23 -2.55 -6.49
C LYS A 249 4.04 -2.40 -5.19
N LEU A 250 3.62 -3.06 -4.11
CA LEU A 250 4.40 -3.10 -2.87
C LEU A 250 5.57 -4.06 -3.03
N SER A 251 6.74 -3.64 -2.55
CA SER A 251 7.93 -4.50 -2.50
C SER A 251 7.82 -5.51 -1.35
N LEU A 252 7.02 -6.54 -1.54
CA LEU A 252 6.74 -7.55 -0.50
C LEU A 252 7.94 -8.46 -0.23
N GLY A 253 8.79 -8.69 -1.24
CA GLY A 253 9.92 -9.64 -1.21
C GLY A 253 9.48 -11.11 -1.32
N LYS A 254 10.45 -12.02 -1.45
CA LYS A 254 10.22 -13.43 -1.83
C LYS A 254 9.22 -14.22 -0.98
N SER A 255 9.10 -13.92 0.29
CA SER A 255 8.15 -14.58 1.22
C SER A 255 7.05 -13.63 1.71
N GLY A 256 6.93 -12.46 1.10
CA GLY A 256 5.87 -11.51 1.38
C GLY A 256 4.59 -11.89 0.67
N TYR A 257 3.46 -11.46 1.23
CA TYR A 257 2.14 -11.68 0.65
C TYR A 257 1.16 -10.59 1.06
N VAL A 258 0.07 -10.48 0.28
CA VAL A 258 -1.15 -9.76 0.67
C VAL A 258 -2.30 -10.74 0.59
N SER A 259 -3.02 -10.94 1.68
CA SER A 259 -4.14 -11.87 1.75
C SER A 259 -5.42 -11.17 2.15
N LEU A 260 -6.50 -11.44 1.44
CA LEU A 260 -7.85 -11.12 1.88
C LEU A 260 -8.36 -12.27 2.76
N VAL A 261 -8.75 -11.94 3.99
CA VAL A 261 -9.10 -12.92 5.02
C VAL A 261 -10.51 -12.63 5.54
N ASP A 262 -11.31 -13.67 5.77
CA ASP A 262 -12.66 -13.54 6.33
C ASP A 262 -12.61 -13.34 7.87
N GLN A 263 -13.79 -13.12 8.47
CA GLN A 263 -13.93 -12.94 9.92
C GLN A 263 -13.51 -14.16 10.75
N ASN A 264 -13.42 -15.34 10.12
CA ASN A 264 -13.00 -16.58 10.79
C ASN A 264 -11.48 -16.80 10.66
N GLY A 265 -10.75 -15.87 10.06
CA GLY A 265 -9.32 -16.00 9.80
C GLY A 265 -8.98 -16.85 8.57
N LYS A 266 -9.98 -17.28 7.79
CA LYS A 266 -9.76 -18.05 6.57
C LYS A 266 -9.39 -17.13 5.42
N SER A 267 -8.26 -17.41 4.76
CA SER A 267 -7.87 -16.67 3.56
C SER A 267 -8.81 -17.01 2.39
N ILE A 268 -9.26 -15.97 1.71
CA ILE A 268 -10.10 -16.04 0.51
C ILE A 268 -9.23 -16.09 -0.73
N GLY A 269 -8.12 -15.37 -0.71
CA GLY A 269 -7.10 -15.39 -1.73
C GLY A 269 -5.90 -14.57 -1.33
N THR A 270 -4.75 -14.93 -1.86
CA THR A 270 -3.45 -14.38 -1.47
C THR A 270 -2.64 -14.00 -2.69
N LEU A 271 -2.23 -12.75 -2.75
CA LEU A 271 -1.24 -12.24 -3.70
C LEU A 271 0.16 -12.55 -3.18
N THR A 272 0.96 -13.23 -4.00
CA THR A 272 2.37 -13.52 -3.75
C THR A 272 3.23 -13.01 -4.91
N GLU A 273 4.55 -13.12 -4.81
CA GLU A 273 5.47 -12.83 -5.93
C GLU A 273 5.14 -13.65 -7.20
N LYS A 274 4.54 -14.83 -7.04
CA LYS A 274 4.18 -15.72 -8.15
C LYS A 274 2.79 -15.47 -8.73
N GLY A 275 2.07 -14.47 -8.19
CA GLY A 275 0.70 -14.16 -8.55
C GLY A 275 -0.29 -14.49 -7.45
N ILE A 276 -1.58 -14.50 -7.80
CA ILE A 276 -2.68 -14.74 -6.87
C ILE A 276 -2.95 -16.23 -6.75
N VAL A 277 -3.05 -16.68 -5.50
CA VAL A 277 -3.36 -18.08 -5.14
C VAL A 277 -4.67 -18.07 -4.37
N THR A 278 -5.65 -18.84 -4.82
CA THR A 278 -6.95 -19.03 -4.17
C THR A 278 -6.97 -20.27 -3.28
N ASP A 279 -6.11 -21.27 -3.57
CA ASP A 279 -5.88 -22.41 -2.66
C ASP A 279 -4.88 -22.04 -1.57
N ASN A 280 -5.40 -21.68 -0.42
CA ASN A 280 -4.62 -21.11 0.70
C ASN A 280 -4.15 -22.15 1.74
N SER A 281 -4.28 -23.44 1.47
CA SER A 281 -3.90 -24.50 2.40
C SER A 281 -2.40 -24.50 2.78
N LYS A 282 -1.57 -23.78 1.99
CA LYS A 282 -0.10 -23.74 2.14
C LYS A 282 0.43 -22.41 2.71
N ILE A 283 -0.41 -21.38 2.85
CA ILE A 283 0.05 -20.04 3.28
C ILE A 283 -0.50 -19.77 4.68
N ASN A 284 0.40 -19.68 5.66
CA ASN A 284 0.02 -19.24 7.01
C ASN A 284 -0.18 -17.72 7.00
N THR A 285 -1.43 -17.28 7.00
CA THR A 285 -1.84 -15.87 7.00
C THR A 285 -1.86 -15.23 8.38
N ASP A 286 -1.57 -15.98 9.45
CA ASP A 286 -1.51 -15.44 10.81
C ASP A 286 -0.20 -14.70 11.11
N ASN A 287 0.85 -14.94 10.31
CA ASN A 287 2.13 -14.25 10.43
C ASN A 287 2.18 -13.06 9.47
N TYR A 288 1.51 -11.99 9.82
CA TYR A 288 1.43 -10.74 9.05
C TYR A 288 2.22 -9.60 9.69
N THR A 289 2.58 -8.58 8.88
CA THR A 289 3.23 -7.34 9.34
C THR A 289 2.19 -6.26 9.62
N PHE A 290 1.20 -6.12 8.74
CA PHE A 290 0.11 -5.14 8.85
C PHE A 290 -1.24 -5.83 8.68
N ARG A 291 -2.24 -5.27 9.36
CA ARG A 291 -3.63 -5.69 9.26
C ARG A 291 -4.51 -4.45 9.04
N GLN A 292 -5.40 -4.52 8.06
CA GLN A 292 -6.34 -3.45 7.73
C GLN A 292 -7.75 -4.06 7.58
N GLU A 293 -8.72 -3.54 8.32
CA GLU A 293 -10.12 -3.98 8.24
C GLU A 293 -10.88 -3.18 7.20
N LEU A 294 -11.75 -3.83 6.44
CA LEU A 294 -12.67 -3.20 5.51
C LEU A 294 -14.00 -2.92 6.21
N SER A 295 -14.48 -1.67 6.15
CA SER A 295 -15.75 -1.28 6.79
C SER A 295 -16.97 -1.74 5.98
N GLN A 296 -16.83 -1.79 4.66
CA GLN A 296 -17.92 -2.13 3.73
C GLN A 296 -18.04 -3.64 3.46
N ALA A 297 -17.06 -4.41 3.88
CA ALA A 297 -17.02 -5.85 3.68
C ALA A 297 -16.60 -6.58 4.98
N PRO A 298 -17.07 -7.81 5.23
CA PRO A 298 -16.69 -8.58 6.42
C PRO A 298 -15.31 -9.24 6.24
N PHE A 299 -14.32 -8.48 5.79
CA PHE A 299 -12.99 -8.97 5.44
C PHE A 299 -11.92 -8.04 5.99
N GLU A 300 -10.74 -8.60 6.15
CA GLU A 300 -9.52 -7.87 6.47
C GLU A 300 -8.43 -8.17 5.46
N ILE A 301 -7.56 -7.20 5.24
CA ILE A 301 -6.36 -7.36 4.42
C ILE A 301 -5.19 -7.57 5.37
N ARG A 302 -4.53 -8.72 5.25
CA ARG A 302 -3.29 -9.05 5.97
C ARG A 302 -2.11 -8.96 5.02
N ILE A 303 -1.12 -8.19 5.41
CA ILE A 303 0.07 -7.93 4.59
C ILE A 303 1.30 -8.40 5.35
N LYS A 304 2.10 -9.27 4.72
CA LYS A 304 3.41 -9.67 5.20
C LYS A 304 4.48 -9.11 4.29
N ILE A 305 5.42 -8.41 4.89
CA ILE A 305 6.62 -7.94 4.20
C ILE A 305 7.79 -8.78 4.65
N SER A 306 8.49 -9.38 3.69
CA SER A 306 9.70 -10.15 4.01
C SER A 306 10.90 -9.23 4.16
N TRP A 307 11.92 -9.73 4.88
CA TRP A 307 13.19 -9.02 5.05
C TRP A 307 13.82 -8.63 3.72
N THR A 308 13.72 -9.48 2.70
CA THR A 308 14.25 -9.19 1.35
C THR A 308 13.52 -8.01 0.70
N GLY A 309 12.23 -7.84 0.93
CA GLY A 309 11.47 -6.67 0.47
C GLY A 309 11.96 -5.38 1.12
N VAL A 310 12.18 -5.40 2.43
CA VAL A 310 12.73 -4.25 3.17
C VAL A 310 14.14 -3.92 2.69
N LEU A 311 15.01 -4.92 2.54
CA LEU A 311 16.39 -4.71 2.03
C LEU A 311 16.39 -4.08 0.64
N ASN A 312 15.53 -4.51 -0.26
CA ASN A 312 15.44 -3.92 -1.60
C ASN A 312 15.12 -2.41 -1.55
N LEU A 313 14.24 -2.00 -0.64
CA LEU A 313 13.90 -0.59 -0.43
C LEU A 313 15.02 0.20 0.25
N MET A 314 15.82 -0.47 1.09
CA MET A 314 16.97 0.12 1.79
C MET A 314 18.26 0.12 0.96
N THR A 315 18.26 -0.45 -0.23
CA THR A 315 19.48 -0.69 -1.03
C THR A 315 20.33 0.58 -1.19
N GLY A 316 19.72 1.73 -1.47
CA GLY A 316 20.43 3.01 -1.58
C GLY A 316 21.18 3.41 -0.30
N SER A 317 20.55 3.25 0.87
CA SER A 317 21.17 3.57 2.16
C SER A 317 22.32 2.62 2.49
N VAL A 318 22.15 1.33 2.18
CA VAL A 318 23.20 0.31 2.39
C VAL A 318 24.42 0.59 1.51
N PHE A 319 24.22 0.88 0.22
CA PHE A 319 25.32 1.24 -0.67
C PHE A 319 26.02 2.55 -0.27
N ALA A 320 25.30 3.56 0.21
CA ALA A 320 25.89 4.79 0.71
C ALA A 320 26.80 4.51 1.94
N LEU A 321 26.35 3.68 2.88
CA LEU A 321 27.16 3.29 4.04
C LEU A 321 28.38 2.49 3.65
N LEU A 322 28.25 1.55 2.70
CA LEU A 322 29.39 0.79 2.18
C LEU A 322 30.42 1.70 1.48
N GLY A 323 29.95 2.68 0.72
CA GLY A 323 30.81 3.69 0.07
C GLY A 323 31.60 4.50 1.10
N VAL A 324 30.95 4.96 2.16
CA VAL A 324 31.64 5.69 3.26
C VAL A 324 32.65 4.78 3.98
N ALA A 325 32.29 3.53 4.26
CA ALA A 325 33.21 2.56 4.85
C ALA A 325 34.46 2.36 3.97
N PHE A 326 34.26 2.20 2.67
CA PHE A 326 35.36 2.04 1.71
C PHE A 326 36.29 3.26 1.68
N LEU A 327 35.72 4.49 1.65
CA LEU A 327 36.50 5.72 1.73
C LEU A 327 37.29 5.83 3.03
N MET A 328 36.74 5.40 4.16
CA MET A 328 37.47 5.36 5.45
C MET A 328 38.64 4.39 5.43
N VAL A 329 38.49 3.21 4.83
CA VAL A 329 39.58 2.23 4.68
C VAL A 329 40.72 2.81 3.83
N ILE A 330 40.37 3.47 2.72
CA ILE A 330 41.38 4.15 1.87
C ILE A 330 42.10 5.25 2.65
N ALA A 331 41.36 6.14 3.31
CA ALA A 331 41.94 7.23 4.09
C ALA A 331 42.88 6.69 5.22
N GLY A 332 42.43 5.64 5.93
CA GLY A 332 43.21 4.97 6.93
C GLY A 332 44.51 4.34 6.38
N SER A 333 44.40 3.71 5.21
CA SER A 333 45.56 3.11 4.53
C SER A 333 46.59 4.17 4.09
N VAL A 334 46.11 5.30 3.54
CA VAL A 334 46.96 6.43 3.15
C VAL A 334 47.67 7.04 4.36
N LEU A 335 46.96 7.24 5.48
CA LEU A 335 47.52 7.76 6.71
C LEU A 335 48.59 6.82 7.28
N LEU A 336 48.35 5.50 7.25
CA LEU A 336 49.36 4.50 7.66
C LEU A 336 50.59 4.55 6.76
N PHE A 337 50.41 4.63 5.45
CA PHE A 337 51.50 4.72 4.47
C PHE A 337 52.33 6.00 4.64
N LEU A 338 51.68 7.15 4.80
CA LEU A 338 52.36 8.43 5.08
C LEU A 338 53.10 8.40 6.43
N SER A 339 52.53 7.76 7.46
CA SER A 339 53.19 7.58 8.75
C SER A 339 54.43 6.72 8.64
N LEU A 340 54.42 5.71 7.74
CA LEU A 340 55.58 4.84 7.49
C LEU A 340 56.70 5.54 6.69
N ILE A 341 56.36 6.47 5.78
CA ILE A 341 57.35 7.22 4.99
C ILE A 341 58.03 8.34 5.82
N HIS A 342 57.31 8.92 6.79
CA HIS A 342 57.82 10.01 7.63
C HIS A 342 58.67 9.52 8.81
N ILE A 343 58.93 8.23 8.91
CA ILE A 343 59.80 7.55 9.85
C ILE A 343 61.11 7.16 9.19
#